data_a6b02c7797e792cc9b11a5d47b23fbcb
#
_entry.id   a6b02c7797e792cc9b11a5d47b23fbcb
#
_cell.length_a   1.000
_cell.length_b   1.000
_cell.length_c   1.000
_cell.angle_alpha   90.00
_cell.angle_beta   90.00
_cell.angle_gamma   90.00
#
_symmetry.space_group_name_H-M   'P 1'
#
loop_
_entity.id
_entity.type
_entity.pdbx_description
1 polymer ?
#
loop_
_entity_poly.entity_id
_entity_poly.type
_entity_poly.pdbx_seq_one_letter_code
_entity_poly.pdbx_strand_id
1 'polypeptide(L)'
;RPFDLIFDIHLLADGGNVLSGAMGEFAAVGFGVLLVTLSVVLCWLAFIMLGRVQQMLLINARVSAPVLAALLVAWGLFGVFGSTRSGSFTLDQLVWHGRDTLNSVLDIWQFAETVEDDALADRADSTLLNRLQGKDVFVVFAESYGRVLLEREPFAEAMTATLTSAQGTLAAEGVQIRSAYLTSPVAGGLSWLAHASALSGAWIDSETRFKTLVMSERLTLNRLFQNAGWRT
;
A
#
# COMPACT_ATOMS: atom_id res chain seq x y z
N ARG A 1 -5.98 2.35 -2.54
CA ARG A 1 -6.69 1.94 -1.32
C ARG A 1 -6.91 3.15 -0.41
N PRO A 2 -7.88 3.14 0.51
CA PRO A 2 -8.03 4.18 1.53
C PRO A 2 -6.80 4.18 2.46
N PHE A 3 -6.60 5.31 3.18
CA PHE A 3 -5.55 5.45 4.18
C PHE A 3 -5.79 4.47 5.34
N ASP A 4 -4.76 3.67 5.65
CA ASP A 4 -4.76 2.72 6.76
C ASP A 4 -3.79 3.23 7.84
N LEU A 5 -4.31 3.43 9.05
CA LEU A 5 -3.55 4.04 10.15
C LEU A 5 -2.31 3.21 10.53
N ILE A 6 -2.36 1.89 10.34
CA ILE A 6 -1.27 0.97 10.72
C ILE A 6 -0.22 0.91 9.62
N PHE A 7 -0.66 0.75 8.37
CA PHE A 7 0.25 0.58 7.24
C PHE A 7 0.80 1.90 6.68
N ASP A 8 0.02 2.99 6.79
CA ASP A 8 0.36 4.25 6.13
C ASP A 8 0.86 5.33 7.09
N ILE A 9 1.06 5.00 8.39
CA ILE A 9 1.55 5.98 9.37
C ILE A 9 2.91 6.56 8.99
N HIS A 10 3.74 5.78 8.30
CA HIS A 10 5.05 6.26 7.80
C HIS A 10 4.91 7.38 6.76
N LEU A 11 3.79 7.46 6.03
CA LEU A 11 3.53 8.54 5.06
C LEU A 11 3.49 9.92 5.73
N LEU A 12 3.20 9.98 7.04
CA LEU A 12 3.30 11.24 7.78
C LEU A 12 4.74 11.71 7.91
N ALA A 13 5.68 10.77 8.13
CA ALA A 13 7.12 11.09 8.17
C ALA A 13 7.63 11.46 6.78
N ASP A 14 7.22 10.72 5.75
CA ASP A 14 7.59 11.00 4.36
C ASP A 14 7.03 12.36 3.89
N GLY A 15 5.79 12.68 4.27
CA GLY A 15 5.19 14.00 4.06
C GLY A 15 6.00 15.11 4.74
N GLY A 16 6.49 14.87 5.96
CA GLY A 16 7.39 15.77 6.67
C GLY A 16 8.71 15.98 5.93
N ASN A 17 9.32 14.92 5.41
CA ASN A 17 10.56 14.99 4.63
C ASN A 17 10.37 15.77 3.31
N VAL A 18 9.25 15.56 2.61
CA VAL A 18 8.91 16.31 1.39
C VAL A 18 8.73 17.81 1.70
N LEU A 19 8.02 18.13 2.78
CA LEU A 19 7.84 19.51 3.22
C LEU A 19 9.18 20.16 3.60
N SER A 20 10.02 19.45 4.34
CA SER A 20 11.37 19.93 4.72
C SER A 20 12.23 20.17 3.48
N GLY A 21 12.14 19.31 2.47
CA GLY A 21 12.85 19.50 1.20
C GLY A 21 12.33 20.69 0.39
N ALA A 22 11.01 20.98 0.46
CA ALA A 22 10.40 22.06 -0.32
C ALA A 22 10.57 23.45 0.31
N MET A 23 10.47 23.58 1.63
CA MET A 23 10.44 24.87 2.32
C MET A 23 11.49 25.06 3.42
N GLY A 24 12.33 24.05 3.63
CA GLY A 24 13.32 24.02 4.70
C GLY A 24 12.78 23.47 6.02
N GLU A 25 13.65 22.93 6.85
CA GLU A 25 13.30 22.18 8.07
C GLU A 25 12.51 23.03 9.07
N PHE A 26 12.96 24.26 9.35
CA PHE A 26 12.26 25.15 10.30
C PHE A 26 10.84 25.54 9.83
N ALA A 27 10.68 25.81 8.53
CA ALA A 27 9.36 26.16 7.97
C ALA A 27 8.43 24.94 7.97
N ALA A 28 8.93 23.75 7.66
CA ALA A 28 8.16 22.51 7.69
C ALA A 28 7.67 22.17 9.11
N VAL A 29 8.54 22.30 10.13
CA VAL A 29 8.18 22.11 11.53
C VAL A 29 7.15 23.16 11.96
N GLY A 30 7.36 24.43 11.61
CA GLY A 30 6.41 25.52 11.90
C GLY A 30 5.03 25.27 11.27
N PHE A 31 4.99 24.79 10.03
CA PHE A 31 3.75 24.41 9.34
C PHE A 31 3.06 23.22 10.02
N GLY A 32 3.81 22.20 10.43
CA GLY A 32 3.28 21.05 11.17
C GLY A 32 2.65 21.47 12.51
N VAL A 33 3.35 22.31 13.29
CA VAL A 33 2.86 22.86 14.56
C VAL A 33 1.59 23.69 14.32
N LEU A 34 1.55 24.51 13.24
CA LEU A 34 0.38 25.31 12.88
C LEU A 34 -0.83 24.40 12.59
N LEU A 35 -0.66 23.34 11.81
CA LEU A 35 -1.73 22.39 11.48
C LEU A 35 -2.28 21.70 12.73
N VAL A 36 -1.40 21.22 13.60
CA VAL A 36 -1.80 20.57 14.87
C VAL A 36 -2.56 21.56 15.75
N THR A 37 -2.02 22.78 15.92
CA THR A 37 -2.66 23.82 16.73
C THR A 37 -4.04 24.20 16.19
N LEU A 38 -4.15 24.38 14.86
CA LEU A 38 -5.42 24.65 14.21
C LEU A 38 -6.44 23.53 14.43
N SER A 39 -6.00 22.27 14.28
CA SER A 39 -6.86 21.10 14.54
C SER A 39 -7.37 21.06 15.96
N VAL A 40 -6.49 21.30 16.95
CA VAL A 40 -6.85 21.35 18.37
C VAL A 40 -7.86 22.49 18.64
N VAL A 41 -7.62 23.68 18.07
CA VAL A 41 -8.54 24.82 18.22
C VAL A 41 -9.91 24.52 17.61
N LEU A 42 -9.95 23.91 16.43
CA LEU A 42 -11.21 23.53 15.78
C LEU A 42 -11.98 22.50 16.60
N CYS A 43 -11.30 21.48 17.11
CA CYS A 43 -11.91 20.48 18.00
C CYS A 43 -12.45 21.12 19.29
N TRP A 44 -11.70 22.04 19.88
CA TRP A 44 -12.11 22.75 21.09
C TRP A 44 -13.34 23.66 20.81
N LEU A 45 -13.34 24.40 19.71
CA LEU A 45 -14.50 25.19 19.29
C LEU A 45 -15.74 24.31 19.06
N ALA A 46 -15.56 23.17 18.36
CA ALA A 46 -16.65 22.21 18.14
C ALA A 46 -17.20 21.69 19.46
N PHE A 47 -16.34 21.37 20.43
CA PHE A 47 -16.73 20.91 21.77
C PHE A 47 -17.55 21.99 22.52
N ILE A 48 -17.10 23.26 22.47
CA ILE A 48 -17.84 24.38 23.08
C ILE A 48 -19.20 24.56 22.40
N MET A 49 -19.24 24.52 21.05
CA MET A 49 -20.48 24.66 20.29
C MET A 49 -21.47 23.54 20.63
N LEU A 50 -21.01 22.30 20.69
CA LEU A 50 -21.84 21.15 21.10
C LEU A 50 -22.41 21.33 22.51
N GLY A 51 -21.57 21.78 23.47
CA GLY A 51 -22.01 22.06 24.83
C GLY A 51 -23.08 23.17 24.87
N ARG A 52 -22.94 24.23 24.08
CA ARG A 52 -23.95 25.29 23.99
C ARG A 52 -25.25 24.80 23.35
N VAL A 53 -25.17 24.03 22.29
CA VAL A 53 -26.35 23.41 21.67
C VAL A 53 -27.07 22.50 22.67
N GLN A 54 -26.33 21.66 23.39
CA GLN A 54 -26.89 20.81 24.45
C GLN A 54 -27.61 21.61 25.53
N GLN A 55 -26.99 22.70 26.03
CA GLN A 55 -27.64 23.58 27.01
C GLN A 55 -28.91 24.22 26.46
N MET A 56 -28.90 24.75 25.25
CA MET A 56 -30.09 25.32 24.59
C MET A 56 -31.23 24.29 24.46
N LEU A 57 -30.90 23.06 24.10
CA LEU A 57 -31.85 21.96 23.96
C LEU A 57 -32.47 21.59 25.33
N LEU A 58 -31.66 21.58 26.39
CA LEU A 58 -32.13 21.27 27.77
C LEU A 58 -33.00 22.38 28.34
N ILE A 59 -32.65 23.67 28.13
CA ILE A 59 -33.44 24.80 28.63
C ILE A 59 -34.84 24.83 27.97
N ASN A 60 -34.94 24.47 26.73
CA ASN A 60 -36.17 24.46 25.96
C ASN A 60 -36.69 23.03 25.69
N ALA A 61 -36.47 22.08 26.56
CA ALA A 61 -36.72 20.66 26.35
C ALA A 61 -38.16 20.33 25.88
N ARG A 62 -39.16 21.14 26.33
CA ARG A 62 -40.55 20.97 25.87
C ARG A 62 -40.77 21.22 24.37
N VAL A 63 -39.93 22.03 23.79
CA VAL A 63 -39.99 22.34 22.33
C VAL A 63 -38.96 21.56 21.56
N SER A 64 -37.74 21.43 22.07
CA SER A 64 -36.64 20.77 21.38
C SER A 64 -36.80 19.25 21.31
N ALA A 65 -37.40 18.61 22.32
CA ALA A 65 -37.59 17.16 22.29
C ALA A 65 -38.52 16.69 21.15
N PRO A 66 -39.72 17.27 20.95
CA PRO A 66 -40.55 16.86 19.79
C PRO A 66 -39.94 17.25 18.45
N VAL A 67 -39.21 18.36 18.36
CA VAL A 67 -38.51 18.74 17.12
C VAL A 67 -37.38 17.73 16.79
N LEU A 68 -36.56 17.36 17.78
CA LEU A 68 -35.53 16.34 17.60
C LEU A 68 -36.14 14.97 17.23
N ALA A 69 -37.24 14.58 17.90
CA ALA A 69 -37.94 13.36 17.55
C ALA A 69 -38.48 13.37 16.13
N ALA A 70 -39.07 14.50 15.68
CA ALA A 70 -39.54 14.66 14.31
C ALA A 70 -38.39 14.62 13.28
N LEU A 71 -37.26 15.26 13.60
CA LEU A 71 -36.05 15.20 12.75
C LEU A 71 -35.47 13.78 12.66
N LEU A 72 -35.43 13.05 13.76
CA LEU A 72 -34.96 11.66 13.78
C LEU A 72 -35.90 10.74 12.96
N VAL A 73 -37.23 10.94 13.09
CA VAL A 73 -38.20 10.21 12.27
C VAL A 73 -38.07 10.58 10.80
N ALA A 74 -37.97 11.85 10.48
CA ALA A 74 -37.76 12.32 9.12
C ALA A 74 -36.46 11.77 8.52
N TRP A 75 -35.38 11.79 9.29
CA TRP A 75 -34.10 11.20 8.87
C TRP A 75 -34.19 9.69 8.66
N GLY A 76 -34.87 8.97 9.56
CA GLY A 76 -35.11 7.53 9.42
C GLY A 76 -35.97 7.20 8.20
N LEU A 77 -37.04 7.96 7.95
CA LEU A 77 -37.86 7.80 6.76
C LEU A 77 -37.09 8.12 5.47
N PHE A 78 -36.25 9.16 5.50
CA PHE A 78 -35.39 9.50 4.38
C PHE A 78 -34.35 8.40 4.11
N GLY A 79 -33.84 7.73 5.13
CA GLY A 79 -32.95 6.58 5.03
C GLY A 79 -33.62 5.34 4.44
N VAL A 80 -34.93 5.15 4.74
CA VAL A 80 -35.72 4.01 4.23
C VAL A 80 -36.27 4.24 2.83
N PHE A 81 -36.74 5.45 2.53
CA PHE A 81 -37.41 5.79 1.27
C PHE A 81 -36.55 6.63 0.31
N GLY A 82 -35.49 7.25 0.81
CA GLY A 82 -34.53 8.03 0.00
C GLY A 82 -33.50 7.10 -0.67
N SER A 83 -33.04 7.47 -1.83
CA SER A 83 -31.99 6.75 -2.54
C SER A 83 -30.77 6.55 -1.60
N THR A 84 -30.27 5.36 -1.57
CA THR A 84 -29.30 4.67 -0.70
C THR A 84 -27.98 5.40 -0.34
N ARG A 85 -27.85 6.70 -0.48
CA ARG A 85 -26.58 7.45 -0.31
C ARG A 85 -26.48 8.39 0.87
N SER A 86 -27.53 8.64 1.64
CA SER A 86 -27.51 9.80 2.55
C SER A 86 -27.50 9.52 4.06
N GLY A 87 -27.64 8.30 4.51
CA GLY A 87 -27.81 8.07 5.96
C GLY A 87 -26.72 7.28 6.67
N SER A 88 -26.18 6.28 6.04
CA SER A 88 -25.25 5.32 6.67
C SER A 88 -23.78 5.53 6.31
N PHE A 89 -23.49 6.36 5.30
CA PHE A 89 -22.15 6.49 4.73
C PHE A 89 -21.05 6.70 5.78
N THR A 90 -21.27 7.56 6.77
CA THR A 90 -20.26 7.84 7.82
C THR A 90 -20.11 6.68 8.80
N LEU A 91 -21.24 6.06 9.20
CA LEU A 91 -21.22 4.90 10.10
C LEU A 91 -20.69 3.66 9.37
N ASP A 92 -21.09 3.45 8.13
CA ASP A 92 -20.59 2.36 7.30
C ASP A 92 -19.09 2.52 7.06
N GLN A 93 -18.62 3.73 6.79
CA GLN A 93 -17.19 4.01 6.69
C GLN A 93 -16.45 3.74 8.01
N LEU A 94 -17.00 4.18 9.14
CA LEU A 94 -16.37 3.95 10.44
C LEU A 94 -16.27 2.45 10.77
N VAL A 95 -17.36 1.71 10.54
CA VAL A 95 -17.38 0.25 10.73
C VAL A 95 -16.44 -0.44 9.74
N TRP A 96 -16.42 0.02 8.50
CA TRP A 96 -15.54 -0.51 7.47
C TRP A 96 -14.07 -0.26 7.83
N HIS A 97 -13.69 0.96 8.20
CA HIS A 97 -12.33 1.28 8.66
C HIS A 97 -11.92 0.48 9.91
N GLY A 98 -12.83 0.33 10.87
CA GLY A 98 -12.55 -0.49 12.04
C GLY A 98 -12.29 -1.95 11.72
N ARG A 99 -13.08 -2.53 10.80
CA ARG A 99 -12.87 -3.91 10.33
C ARG A 99 -11.60 -4.04 9.49
N ASP A 100 -11.34 -3.08 8.63
CA ASP A 100 -10.15 -3.06 7.77
C ASP A 100 -8.88 -2.99 8.62
N THR A 101 -8.87 -2.14 9.64
CA THR A 101 -7.75 -2.05 10.61
C THR A 101 -7.55 -3.36 11.38
N LEU A 102 -8.63 -4.01 11.85
CA LEU A 102 -8.52 -5.31 12.52
C LEU A 102 -8.01 -6.40 11.57
N ASN A 103 -8.52 -6.44 10.35
CA ASN A 103 -8.05 -7.37 9.33
C ASN A 103 -6.57 -7.15 8.99
N SER A 104 -6.13 -5.88 8.96
CA SER A 104 -4.73 -5.52 8.74
C SER A 104 -3.81 -6.06 9.84
N VAL A 105 -4.25 -6.01 11.11
CA VAL A 105 -3.49 -6.60 12.23
C VAL A 105 -3.41 -8.12 12.09
N LEU A 106 -4.54 -8.77 11.82
CA LEU A 106 -4.59 -10.23 11.65
C LEU A 106 -3.73 -10.68 10.45
N ASP A 107 -3.75 -9.91 9.37
CA ASP A 107 -2.95 -10.17 8.18
C ASP A 107 -1.44 -10.15 8.46
N ILE A 108 -0.97 -9.22 9.33
CA ILE A 108 0.45 -9.17 9.74
C ILE A 108 0.85 -10.47 10.45
N TRP A 109 0.03 -10.97 11.35
CA TRP A 109 0.29 -12.21 12.07
C TRP A 109 0.33 -13.42 11.11
N GLN A 110 -0.67 -13.55 10.24
CA GLN A 110 -0.72 -14.62 9.24
C GLN A 110 0.45 -14.53 8.26
N PHE A 111 0.84 -13.32 7.89
CA PHE A 111 1.99 -13.12 7.02
C PHE A 111 3.30 -13.52 7.70
N ALA A 112 3.47 -13.24 8.99
CA ALA A 112 4.65 -13.66 9.75
C ALA A 112 4.78 -15.19 9.74
N GLU A 113 3.71 -15.93 9.98
CA GLU A 113 3.68 -17.39 9.87
C GLU A 113 4.04 -17.86 8.44
N THR A 114 3.47 -17.20 7.41
CA THR A 114 3.75 -17.53 6.00
C THR A 114 5.23 -17.32 5.63
N VAL A 115 5.86 -16.31 6.21
CA VAL A 115 7.27 -15.98 5.93
C VAL A 115 8.20 -16.99 6.64
N GLU A 116 7.83 -17.48 7.80
CA GLU A 116 8.57 -18.50 8.53
C GLU A 116 8.44 -19.89 7.88
N ASP A 117 7.30 -20.19 7.26
CA ASP A 117 7.10 -21.42 6.49
C ASP A 117 7.79 -21.29 5.12
N ASP A 118 9.08 -21.57 5.10
CA ASP A 118 9.91 -21.51 3.90
C ASP A 118 10.14 -22.91 3.33
N ALA A 119 9.40 -23.25 2.27
CA ALA A 119 9.51 -24.53 1.57
C ALA A 119 10.93 -24.80 0.99
N LEU A 120 11.78 -23.79 0.92
CA LEU A 120 13.16 -23.91 0.45
C LEU A 120 14.18 -24.04 1.59
N ALA A 121 13.79 -23.78 2.84
CA ALA A 121 14.69 -23.84 3.99
C ALA A 121 15.34 -25.24 4.12
N ASP A 122 14.54 -26.29 3.97
CA ASP A 122 15.00 -27.67 4.04
C ASP A 122 15.73 -28.15 2.76
N ARG A 123 15.61 -27.39 1.66
CA ARG A 123 16.21 -27.71 0.36
C ARG A 123 17.39 -26.82 -0.01
N ALA A 124 17.82 -25.96 0.91
CA ALA A 124 18.93 -25.03 0.69
C ALA A 124 20.29 -25.73 0.63
N ASP A 125 20.36 -26.90 0.01
CA ASP A 125 21.59 -27.59 -0.26
C ASP A 125 22.27 -27.08 -1.53
N SER A 126 23.55 -27.40 -1.68
CA SER A 126 24.39 -27.05 -2.80
C SER A 126 23.88 -27.58 -4.16
N THR A 127 22.84 -28.40 -4.18
CA THR A 127 22.31 -29.02 -5.41
C THR A 127 21.24 -28.20 -6.11
N LEU A 128 20.62 -27.23 -5.42
CA LEU A 128 19.48 -26.47 -5.93
C LEU A 128 19.77 -25.73 -7.24
N LEU A 129 20.98 -25.21 -7.44
CA LEU A 129 21.34 -24.40 -8.60
C LEU A 129 22.38 -25.08 -9.50
N ASN A 130 22.57 -26.39 -9.40
CA ASN A 130 23.62 -27.15 -10.15
C ASN A 130 23.57 -26.95 -11.67
N ARG A 131 22.37 -26.75 -12.27
CA ARG A 131 22.21 -26.49 -13.70
C ARG A 131 22.72 -25.12 -14.16
N LEU A 132 22.95 -24.23 -13.22
CA LEU A 132 23.47 -22.87 -13.45
C LEU A 132 24.93 -22.73 -13.07
N GLN A 133 25.57 -23.80 -12.59
CA GLN A 133 26.97 -23.78 -12.17
C GLN A 133 27.88 -23.28 -13.28
N GLY A 134 28.81 -22.39 -12.95
CA GLY A 134 29.72 -21.78 -13.91
C GLY A 134 29.10 -20.73 -14.86
N LYS A 135 27.87 -20.32 -14.59
CA LYS A 135 27.18 -19.27 -15.38
C LYS A 135 26.92 -18.02 -14.53
N ASP A 136 27.03 -16.87 -15.15
CA ASP A 136 26.52 -15.63 -14.59
C ASP A 136 25.00 -15.58 -14.77
N VAL A 137 24.29 -15.15 -13.73
CA VAL A 137 22.83 -15.04 -13.75
C VAL A 137 22.44 -13.60 -13.46
N PHE A 138 21.73 -12.98 -14.41
CA PHE A 138 21.21 -11.62 -14.29
C PHE A 138 19.70 -11.68 -14.20
N VAL A 139 19.13 -11.11 -13.13
CA VAL A 139 17.70 -10.87 -12.98
C VAL A 139 17.47 -9.38 -13.19
N VAL A 140 16.78 -9.02 -14.26
CA VAL A 140 16.55 -7.64 -14.64
C VAL A 140 15.06 -7.32 -14.48
N PHE A 141 14.74 -6.39 -13.60
CA PHE A 141 13.41 -5.83 -13.46
C PHE A 141 13.26 -4.65 -14.42
N ALA A 142 12.45 -4.83 -15.48
CA ALA A 142 12.12 -3.75 -16.39
C ALA A 142 10.98 -2.94 -15.79
N GLU A 143 11.30 -1.77 -15.24
CA GLU A 143 10.36 -0.85 -14.63
C GLU A 143 9.95 0.29 -15.56
N SER A 144 8.88 0.98 -15.17
CA SER A 144 8.34 2.14 -15.90
C SER A 144 7.84 1.86 -17.32
N TYR A 145 7.86 0.60 -17.73
CA TYR A 145 7.26 0.14 -18.98
C TYR A 145 5.95 -0.57 -18.68
N GLY A 146 4.86 0.14 -18.88
CA GLY A 146 3.54 -0.45 -18.71
C GLY A 146 3.24 -1.46 -19.82
N ARG A 147 2.52 -2.52 -19.46
CA ARG A 147 2.00 -3.51 -20.41
C ARG A 147 1.22 -2.86 -21.57
N VAL A 148 0.64 -1.69 -21.32
CA VAL A 148 -0.03 -0.85 -22.31
C VAL A 148 0.84 -0.56 -23.54
N LEU A 149 2.16 -0.45 -23.36
CA LEU A 149 3.11 -0.20 -24.47
C LEU A 149 3.23 -1.38 -25.45
N LEU A 150 2.87 -2.58 -25.00
CA LEU A 150 2.94 -3.80 -25.82
C LEU A 150 1.56 -4.24 -26.33
N GLU A 151 0.47 -3.71 -25.77
CA GLU A 151 -0.89 -4.22 -26.06
C GLU A 151 -1.84 -3.16 -26.64
N ARG A 152 -1.51 -1.87 -26.56
CA ARG A 152 -2.41 -0.81 -27.03
C ARG A 152 -1.79 0.13 -28.05
N GLU A 153 -2.60 0.44 -29.06
CA GLU A 153 -2.29 1.52 -30.00
C GLU A 153 -2.27 2.91 -29.28
N PRO A 154 -1.42 3.81 -29.72
CA PRO A 154 -0.51 3.75 -30.90
C PRO A 154 0.88 3.18 -30.58
N PHE A 155 1.12 2.63 -29.41
CA PHE A 155 2.44 2.27 -28.92
C PHE A 155 2.87 0.85 -29.30
N ALA A 156 1.91 -0.08 -29.37
CA ALA A 156 2.16 -1.53 -29.48
C ALA A 156 2.97 -1.90 -30.72
N GLU A 157 2.65 -1.34 -31.87
CA GLU A 157 3.35 -1.63 -33.13
C GLU A 157 4.83 -1.23 -33.05
N ALA A 158 5.11 0.02 -32.69
CA ALA A 158 6.48 0.54 -32.65
C ALA A 158 7.33 -0.17 -31.57
N MET A 159 6.75 -0.45 -30.42
CA MET A 159 7.46 -1.13 -29.33
C MET A 159 7.75 -2.59 -29.69
N THR A 160 6.79 -3.30 -30.27
CA THR A 160 6.97 -4.69 -30.68
C THR A 160 8.02 -4.80 -31.81
N ALA A 161 8.00 -3.90 -32.78
CA ALA A 161 9.01 -3.85 -33.83
C ALA A 161 10.42 -3.62 -33.27
N THR A 162 10.56 -2.67 -32.31
CA THR A 162 11.84 -2.37 -31.67
C THR A 162 12.37 -3.59 -30.90
N LEU A 163 11.52 -4.24 -30.10
CA LEU A 163 11.92 -5.42 -29.31
C LEU A 163 12.29 -6.61 -30.22
N THR A 164 11.54 -6.83 -31.29
CA THR A 164 11.83 -7.90 -32.26
C THR A 164 13.17 -7.66 -32.97
N SER A 165 13.43 -6.42 -33.38
CA SER A 165 14.71 -6.04 -33.99
C SER A 165 15.88 -6.24 -33.03
N ALA A 166 15.74 -5.78 -31.78
CA ALA A 166 16.75 -5.95 -30.73
C ALA A 166 17.02 -7.43 -30.44
N GLN A 167 15.97 -8.24 -30.36
CA GLN A 167 16.09 -9.68 -30.15
C GLN A 167 16.85 -10.35 -31.31
N GLY A 168 16.57 -9.96 -32.55
CA GLY A 168 17.29 -10.48 -33.73
C GLY A 168 18.77 -10.12 -33.71
N THR A 169 19.10 -8.87 -33.37
CA THR A 169 20.49 -8.40 -33.25
C THR A 169 21.26 -9.19 -32.19
N LEU A 170 20.67 -9.34 -31.00
CA LEU A 170 21.29 -10.06 -29.90
C LEU A 170 21.44 -11.56 -30.17
N ALA A 171 20.46 -12.15 -30.86
CA ALA A 171 20.54 -13.54 -31.27
C ALA A 171 21.69 -13.79 -32.26
N ALA A 172 21.97 -12.84 -33.17
CA ALA A 172 23.08 -12.90 -34.11
C ALA A 172 24.45 -12.89 -33.38
N GLU A 173 24.53 -12.23 -32.24
CA GLU A 173 25.72 -12.21 -31.34
C GLU A 173 25.75 -13.42 -30.35
N GLY A 174 24.85 -14.38 -30.51
CA GLY A 174 24.78 -15.57 -29.65
C GLY A 174 24.12 -15.33 -28.30
N VAL A 175 23.51 -14.16 -28.06
CA VAL A 175 22.83 -13.84 -26.82
C VAL A 175 21.37 -14.30 -26.90
N GLN A 176 20.95 -15.09 -25.91
CA GLN A 176 19.54 -15.48 -25.73
C GLN A 176 18.88 -14.71 -24.63
N ILE A 177 17.72 -14.14 -24.93
CA ILE A 177 16.90 -13.40 -23.97
C ILE A 177 15.63 -14.19 -23.67
N ARG A 178 15.23 -14.18 -22.40
CA ARG A 178 13.92 -14.64 -21.94
C ARG A 178 13.30 -13.54 -21.10
N SER A 179 12.06 -13.24 -21.37
CA SER A 179 11.27 -12.28 -20.59
C SER A 179 9.90 -12.85 -20.28
N ALA A 180 9.32 -12.43 -19.19
CA ALA A 180 7.97 -12.79 -18.78
C ALA A 180 7.34 -11.65 -17.99
N TYR A 181 6.02 -11.63 -17.93
CA TYR A 181 5.30 -10.76 -17.02
C TYR A 181 5.25 -11.36 -15.64
N LEU A 182 5.42 -10.50 -14.64
CA LEU A 182 5.21 -10.82 -13.24
C LEU A 182 4.09 -9.92 -12.72
N THR A 183 3.13 -10.52 -12.02
CA THR A 183 2.08 -9.74 -11.34
C THR A 183 2.71 -8.98 -10.17
N SER A 184 2.56 -7.65 -10.21
CA SER A 184 3.04 -6.78 -9.14
C SER A 184 2.02 -6.71 -8.00
N PRO A 185 2.45 -6.79 -6.73
CA PRO A 185 1.59 -6.56 -5.57
C PRO A 185 1.19 -5.08 -5.42
N VAL A 186 1.88 -4.18 -6.12
CA VAL A 186 1.67 -2.73 -6.02
C VAL A 186 1.47 -2.10 -7.39
N ALA A 187 0.78 -0.97 -7.43
CA ALA A 187 0.54 -0.18 -8.63
C ALA A 187 0.82 1.31 -8.35
N GLY A 188 1.44 1.98 -9.32
CA GLY A 188 1.68 3.43 -9.23
C GLY A 188 2.82 3.85 -8.32
N GLY A 189 3.73 2.97 -7.98
CA GLY A 189 4.90 3.23 -7.15
C GLY A 189 5.27 2.05 -6.25
N LEU A 190 6.22 2.26 -5.35
CA LEU A 190 6.69 1.25 -4.38
C LEU A 190 7.19 -0.05 -5.07
N SER A 191 7.83 0.05 -6.23
CA SER A 191 8.32 -1.08 -7.03
C SER A 191 9.26 -2.01 -6.26
N TRP A 192 9.97 -1.49 -5.26
CA TRP A 192 10.82 -2.28 -4.37
C TRP A 192 10.05 -3.37 -3.60
N LEU A 193 8.76 -3.19 -3.31
CA LEU A 193 7.89 -4.24 -2.75
C LEU A 193 7.64 -5.36 -3.77
N ALA A 194 7.47 -5.00 -5.03
CA ALA A 194 7.34 -5.99 -6.12
C ALA A 194 8.64 -6.79 -6.31
N HIS A 195 9.80 -6.12 -6.22
CA HIS A 195 11.11 -6.80 -6.25
C HIS A 195 11.26 -7.73 -5.05
N ALA A 196 10.91 -7.27 -3.84
CA ALA A 196 10.95 -8.09 -2.65
C ALA A 196 10.05 -9.33 -2.79
N SER A 197 8.86 -9.16 -3.38
CA SER A 197 7.95 -10.28 -3.66
C SER A 197 8.57 -11.30 -4.61
N ALA A 198 9.14 -10.85 -5.71
CA ALA A 198 9.78 -11.71 -6.70
C ALA A 198 11.00 -12.46 -6.13
N LEU A 199 11.80 -11.77 -5.30
CA LEU A 199 13.03 -12.32 -4.73
C LEU A 199 12.79 -13.25 -3.55
N SER A 200 11.70 -13.06 -2.79
CA SER A 200 11.37 -13.86 -1.60
C SER A 200 10.34 -14.97 -1.87
N GLY A 201 9.61 -14.87 -2.99
CA GLY A 201 8.47 -15.75 -3.25
C GLY A 201 7.27 -15.53 -2.31
N ALA A 202 7.30 -14.47 -1.49
CA ALA A 202 6.19 -14.06 -0.64
C ALA A 202 5.50 -12.82 -1.22
N TRP A 203 4.21 -12.65 -0.97
CA TRP A 203 3.45 -11.50 -1.49
C TRP A 203 3.62 -10.26 -0.59
N ILE A 204 4.44 -9.31 -1.04
CA ILE A 204 4.83 -8.11 -0.29
C ILE A 204 4.14 -6.91 -0.90
N ASP A 205 3.01 -6.51 -0.35
CA ASP A 205 2.18 -5.40 -0.82
C ASP A 205 2.19 -4.18 0.11
N SER A 206 2.92 -4.27 1.22
CA SER A 206 3.02 -3.20 2.21
C SER A 206 4.41 -3.14 2.83
N GLU A 207 4.76 -1.96 3.33
CA GLU A 207 6.03 -1.74 4.04
C GLU A 207 6.13 -2.60 5.31
N THR A 208 5.01 -2.84 5.99
CA THR A 208 4.98 -3.69 7.18
C THR A 208 5.33 -5.13 6.83
N ARG A 209 4.77 -5.69 5.76
CA ARG A 209 5.15 -7.01 5.28
C ARG A 209 6.62 -7.07 4.86
N PHE A 210 7.13 -6.00 4.23
CA PHE A 210 8.54 -5.92 3.89
C PHE A 210 9.42 -5.93 5.14
N LYS A 211 9.10 -5.15 6.16
CA LYS A 211 9.85 -5.15 7.44
C LYS A 211 9.81 -6.54 8.09
N THR A 212 8.68 -7.20 8.09
CA THR A 212 8.54 -8.58 8.59
C THR A 212 9.44 -9.54 7.80
N LEU A 213 9.46 -9.45 6.46
CA LEU A 213 10.35 -10.24 5.62
C LEU A 213 11.83 -10.01 5.97
N VAL A 214 12.25 -8.74 6.07
CA VAL A 214 13.66 -8.38 6.36
C VAL A 214 14.11 -8.90 7.73
N MET A 215 13.20 -8.98 8.69
CA MET A 215 13.47 -9.48 10.04
C MET A 215 13.42 -11.02 10.13
N SER A 216 12.95 -11.70 9.09
CA SER A 216 12.83 -13.15 9.03
C SER A 216 14.10 -13.83 8.49
N GLU A 217 14.18 -15.12 8.67
CA GLU A 217 15.25 -15.97 8.10
C GLU A 217 14.89 -16.53 6.71
N ARG A 218 13.79 -16.08 6.10
CA ARG A 218 13.33 -16.57 4.79
C ARG A 218 14.41 -16.44 3.73
N LEU A 219 14.61 -17.51 2.98
CA LEU A 219 15.58 -17.54 1.90
C LEU A 219 15.09 -16.72 0.71
N THR A 220 15.82 -15.66 0.40
CA THR A 220 15.63 -14.92 -0.85
C THR A 220 16.44 -15.57 -1.97
N LEU A 221 16.08 -15.24 -3.22
CA LEU A 221 16.84 -15.71 -4.38
C LEU A 221 18.33 -15.40 -4.27
N ASN A 222 18.69 -14.21 -3.78
CA ASN A 222 20.09 -13.82 -3.56
C ASN A 222 20.77 -14.71 -2.51
N ARG A 223 20.10 -15.01 -1.39
CA ARG A 223 20.64 -15.92 -0.38
C ARG A 223 20.78 -17.35 -0.90
N LEU A 224 19.84 -17.82 -1.73
CA LEU A 224 19.97 -19.15 -2.39
C LEU A 224 21.21 -19.22 -3.27
N PHE A 225 21.47 -18.20 -4.11
CA PHE A 225 22.68 -18.12 -4.91
C PHE A 225 23.94 -18.01 -4.05
N GLN A 226 23.92 -17.22 -3.00
CA GLN A 226 25.04 -17.09 -2.07
C GLN A 226 25.36 -18.42 -1.38
N ASN A 227 24.35 -19.13 -0.89
CA ASN A 227 24.51 -20.44 -0.25
C ASN A 227 25.06 -21.49 -1.23
N ALA A 228 24.72 -21.38 -2.51
CA ALA A 228 25.24 -22.25 -3.57
C ALA A 228 26.62 -21.81 -4.12
N GLY A 229 27.26 -20.81 -3.52
CA GLY A 229 28.61 -20.39 -3.84
C GLY A 229 28.75 -19.27 -4.87
N TRP A 230 27.64 -18.64 -5.30
CA TRP A 230 27.72 -17.46 -6.16
C TRP A 230 28.03 -16.21 -5.33
N ARG A 231 28.67 -15.24 -6.00
CA ARG A 231 28.80 -13.89 -5.48
C ARG A 231 27.52 -13.12 -5.85
N THR A 232 26.77 -12.64 -4.85
CA THR A 232 25.52 -11.88 -5.01
C THR A 232 25.68 -10.46 -4.52
#